data_3f086be7aab51a344fa304dd656e9229
#
_entry.id   3f086be7aab51a344fa304dd656e9229
#
_cell.length_a   1.000
_cell.length_b   1.000
_cell.length_c   1.000
_cell.angle_alpha   90.00
_cell.angle_beta   90.00
_cell.angle_gamma   90.00
#
_symmetry.space_group_name_H-M   'P 1'
#
loop_
_entity.id
_entity.type
_entity.pdbx_description
1 polymer ?
#
loop_
_entity_poly.entity_id
_entity_poly.type
_entity_poly.pdbx_seq_one_letter_code
_entity_poly.pdbx_strand_id
1 'polypeptide(L)'
;ALNEAFNRLESVYVADGHHRSAAACRVKKLHAERNKAHSGKESYNFFLAVLFPHTQIRILDYNRILKDLNGLAVEDFLSALEENFYVKKGVAGEQVKPTKAHEFGLYIDGDWYRLNLKLEIASSLQTEDATATLDVAIMQKYILSPILNIHDQRTDNRIDFVGGVRGLSELERRIDGGGYAAAISVYATSIESLLRVADSNQVMPPKSTWFEPKLKSGLITHLLD
;
A
#
# COMPACT_ATOMS: atom_id res chain seq x y z
N ALA A 1 15.84 29.57 14.76
CA ALA A 1 15.14 29.65 13.45
C ALA A 1 14.55 28.28 13.05
N LEU A 2 15.35 27.21 12.73
CA LEU A 2 14.78 25.91 12.30
C LEU A 2 13.92 25.26 13.39
N ASN A 3 14.44 25.10 14.61
CA ASN A 3 13.67 24.52 15.71
C ASN A 3 12.36 25.25 15.98
N GLU A 4 12.35 26.57 15.89
CA GLU A 4 11.13 27.37 16.05
C GLU A 4 10.12 27.12 14.92
N ALA A 5 10.60 26.92 13.67
CA ALA A 5 9.74 26.60 12.55
C ALA A 5 9.09 25.22 12.73
N PHE A 6 9.87 24.20 13.11
CA PHE A 6 9.36 22.87 13.38
C PHE A 6 8.41 22.80 14.58
N ASN A 7 8.69 23.57 15.64
CA ASN A 7 7.80 23.65 16.80
C ASN A 7 6.42 24.30 16.52
N ARG A 8 6.25 24.91 15.36
CA ARG A 8 4.96 25.46 14.91
C ARG A 8 4.13 24.49 14.08
N LEU A 9 4.71 23.36 13.68
CA LEU A 9 3.97 22.32 12.98
C LEU A 9 3.03 21.60 13.96
N GLU A 10 1.77 21.51 13.61
CA GLU A 10 0.78 20.79 14.43
C GLU A 10 1.07 19.28 14.46
N SER A 11 1.49 18.73 13.33
CA SER A 11 1.79 17.30 13.19
C SER A 11 2.79 17.03 12.07
N VAL A 12 3.42 15.86 12.13
CA VAL A 12 4.19 15.25 11.05
C VAL A 12 3.72 13.81 10.88
N TYR A 13 3.79 13.30 9.67
CA TYR A 13 3.27 11.97 9.31
C TYR A 13 4.41 11.05 8.92
N VAL A 14 4.32 9.78 9.34
CA VAL A 14 5.30 8.76 8.96
C VAL A 14 4.97 8.26 7.56
N ALA A 15 5.75 8.69 6.56
CA ALA A 15 5.60 8.25 5.19
C ALA A 15 6.21 6.86 4.96
N ASP A 16 7.42 6.62 5.46
CA ASP A 16 8.14 5.35 5.36
C ASP A 16 8.95 5.10 6.62
N GLY A 17 9.28 3.84 6.90
CA GLY A 17 10.08 3.46 8.06
C GLY A 17 9.28 3.21 9.34
N HIS A 18 8.01 2.83 9.26
CA HIS A 18 7.15 2.52 10.41
C HIS A 18 7.79 1.54 11.40
N HIS A 19 8.41 0.46 10.90
CA HIS A 19 9.11 -0.51 11.76
C HIS A 19 10.36 0.08 12.43
N ARG A 20 11.09 0.95 11.75
CA ARG A 20 12.28 1.64 12.30
C ARG A 20 11.87 2.62 13.40
N SER A 21 10.83 3.40 13.17
CA SER A 21 10.28 4.32 14.17
C SER A 21 9.78 3.57 15.41
N ALA A 22 9.01 2.49 15.20
CA ALA A 22 8.55 1.64 16.30
C ALA A 22 9.71 0.99 17.08
N ALA A 23 10.78 0.57 16.38
CA ALA A 23 11.98 0.04 17.02
C ALA A 23 12.70 1.11 17.86
N ALA A 24 12.85 2.33 17.34
CA ALA A 24 13.43 3.45 18.06
C ALA A 24 12.65 3.78 19.35
N CYS A 25 11.33 3.79 19.28
CA CYS A 25 10.48 3.97 20.47
C CYS A 25 10.72 2.87 21.53
N ARG A 26 10.84 1.60 21.11
CA ARG A 26 11.15 0.50 22.05
C ARG A 26 12.54 0.63 22.66
N VAL A 27 13.55 0.96 21.85
CA VAL A 27 14.93 1.18 22.33
C VAL A 27 14.95 2.30 23.36
N LYS A 28 14.33 3.44 23.06
CA LYS A 28 14.19 4.55 24.02
C LYS A 28 13.62 4.08 25.35
N LYS A 29 12.49 3.35 25.34
CA LYS A 29 11.84 2.86 26.55
C LYS A 29 12.77 1.95 27.36
N LEU A 30 13.40 0.96 26.72
CA LEU A 30 14.31 0.02 27.37
C LEU A 30 15.54 0.71 27.99
N HIS A 31 16.14 1.68 27.30
CA HIS A 31 17.29 2.40 27.81
C HIS A 31 16.90 3.34 28.94
N ALA A 32 15.78 4.05 28.85
CA ALA A 32 15.28 4.92 29.91
C ALA A 32 14.98 4.15 31.21
N GLU A 33 14.38 2.94 31.10
CA GLU A 33 14.10 2.08 32.26
C GLU A 33 15.38 1.57 32.94
N ARG A 34 16.46 1.37 32.18
CA ARG A 34 17.76 0.90 32.71
C ARG A 34 18.67 2.01 33.22
N ASN A 35 18.50 3.23 32.76
CA ASN A 35 19.33 4.38 33.11
C ASN A 35 18.76 5.13 34.32
N LYS A 36 19.29 4.87 35.48
CA LYS A 36 18.89 5.57 36.74
C LYS A 36 19.14 7.09 36.73
N ALA A 37 20.00 7.58 35.83
CA ALA A 37 20.31 8.99 35.63
C ALA A 37 19.64 9.57 34.37
N HIS A 38 18.53 8.96 33.89
CA HIS A 38 17.83 9.40 32.71
C HIS A 38 17.39 10.86 32.82
N SER A 39 17.84 11.70 31.89
CA SER A 39 17.61 13.15 31.86
C SER A 39 16.75 13.61 30.68
N GLY A 40 16.51 12.71 29.70
CA GLY A 40 15.86 13.00 28.45
C GLY A 40 16.78 13.59 27.37
N LYS A 41 18.06 13.79 27.66
CA LYS A 41 19.04 14.36 26.71
C LYS A 41 19.92 13.30 26.03
N GLU A 42 19.82 12.06 26.48
CA GLU A 42 20.60 10.94 25.97
C GLU A 42 20.26 10.66 24.50
N SER A 43 21.23 10.15 23.73
CA SER A 43 21.11 9.94 22.28
C SER A 43 19.95 9.01 21.91
N TYR A 44 19.64 8.01 22.74
CA TYR A 44 18.52 7.10 22.51
C TYR A 44 17.11 7.75 22.62
N ASN A 45 17.01 9.02 23.05
CA ASN A 45 15.75 9.77 23.01
C ASN A 45 15.43 10.34 21.63
N PHE A 46 16.38 10.25 20.70
CA PHE A 46 16.29 10.81 19.36
C PHE A 46 16.47 9.71 18.32
N PHE A 47 15.99 9.94 17.12
CA PHE A 47 16.28 9.11 15.96
C PHE A 47 16.40 9.98 14.71
N LEU A 48 17.16 9.50 13.73
CA LEU A 48 17.33 10.20 12.48
C LEU A 48 16.03 10.20 11.69
N ALA A 49 15.55 11.37 11.33
CA ALA A 49 14.40 11.57 10.47
C ALA A 49 14.74 12.50 9.30
N VAL A 50 14.16 12.24 8.14
CA VAL A 50 14.21 13.14 6.99
C VAL A 50 12.78 13.61 6.72
N LEU A 51 12.58 14.92 6.71
CA LEU A 51 11.27 15.53 6.52
C LEU A 51 11.15 16.06 5.09
N PHE A 52 10.02 15.79 4.48
CA PHE A 52 9.67 16.27 3.15
C PHE A 52 8.35 17.03 3.20
N PRO A 53 8.18 18.11 2.46
CA PRO A 53 6.86 18.63 2.14
C PRO A 53 6.05 17.54 1.42
N HIS A 54 4.80 17.34 1.78
CA HIS A 54 3.94 16.33 1.15
C HIS A 54 3.82 16.52 -0.37
N THR A 55 3.96 17.74 -0.87
CA THR A 55 3.96 18.07 -2.31
C THR A 55 5.21 17.60 -3.06
N GLN A 56 6.27 17.19 -2.37
CA GLN A 56 7.51 16.67 -2.95
C GLN A 56 7.62 15.14 -2.88
N ILE A 57 6.60 14.47 -2.34
CA ILE A 57 6.53 13.01 -2.26
C ILE A 57 5.54 12.51 -3.30
N ARG A 58 5.88 11.40 -3.97
CA ARG A 58 4.96 10.68 -4.84
C ARG A 58 4.62 9.34 -4.19
N ILE A 59 3.35 9.00 -4.22
CA ILE A 59 2.89 7.66 -3.89
C ILE A 59 2.62 6.95 -5.22
N LEU A 60 3.30 5.84 -5.45
CA LEU A 60 3.07 4.97 -6.58
C LEU A 60 2.16 3.82 -6.18
N ASP A 61 1.54 3.21 -7.16
CA ASP A 61 0.74 2.01 -7.03
C ASP A 61 1.58 0.84 -6.48
N TYR A 62 0.92 -0.04 -5.73
CA TYR A 62 1.53 -1.26 -5.25
C TYR A 62 0.67 -2.44 -5.72
N ASN A 63 1.05 -3.00 -6.87
CA ASN A 63 0.29 -3.98 -7.58
C ASN A 63 0.42 -5.36 -6.94
N ARG A 64 -0.54 -6.26 -7.22
CA ARG A 64 -0.56 -7.64 -6.73
C ARG A 64 -0.37 -8.60 -7.88
N ILE A 65 0.33 -9.69 -7.59
CA ILE A 65 0.40 -10.87 -8.47
C ILE A 65 -0.04 -12.08 -7.68
N LEU A 66 -0.77 -12.96 -8.32
CA LEU A 66 -1.47 -14.11 -7.73
C LEU A 66 -0.91 -15.39 -8.34
N LYS A 67 -0.50 -16.34 -7.50
CA LYS A 67 0.06 -17.62 -7.98
C LYS A 67 -1.01 -18.54 -8.57
N ASP A 68 -2.22 -18.47 -8.04
CA ASP A 68 -3.34 -19.30 -8.48
C ASP A 68 -4.66 -18.53 -8.33
N LEU A 69 -5.73 -19.13 -8.86
CA LEU A 69 -7.09 -18.61 -8.80
C LEU A 69 -7.96 -19.38 -7.80
N ASN A 70 -7.37 -19.97 -6.77
CA ASN A 70 -8.09 -20.80 -5.78
C ASN A 70 -8.86 -21.98 -6.41
N GLY A 71 -8.29 -22.58 -7.46
CA GLY A 71 -8.89 -23.69 -8.19
C GLY A 71 -9.96 -23.31 -9.20
N LEU A 72 -10.25 -22.03 -9.39
CA LEU A 72 -11.21 -21.56 -10.39
C LEU A 72 -10.60 -21.59 -11.80
N ALA A 73 -11.43 -21.88 -12.81
CA ALA A 73 -11.11 -21.56 -14.19
C ALA A 73 -11.12 -20.03 -14.41
N VAL A 74 -10.51 -19.57 -15.49
CA VAL A 74 -10.43 -18.12 -15.78
C VAL A 74 -11.82 -17.51 -15.95
N GLU A 75 -12.71 -18.20 -16.64
CA GLU A 75 -14.09 -17.76 -16.89
C GLU A 75 -14.90 -17.68 -15.60
N ASP A 76 -14.73 -18.65 -14.68
CA ASP A 76 -15.42 -18.66 -13.39
C ASP A 76 -14.91 -17.53 -12.49
N PHE A 77 -13.59 -17.27 -12.53
CA PHE A 77 -13.00 -16.14 -11.80
C PHE A 77 -13.51 -14.79 -12.31
N LEU A 78 -13.57 -14.60 -13.64
CA LEU A 78 -14.13 -13.39 -14.25
C LEU A 78 -15.62 -13.21 -13.91
N SER A 79 -16.40 -14.29 -13.96
CA SER A 79 -17.82 -14.27 -13.57
C SER A 79 -18.01 -13.91 -12.08
N ALA A 80 -17.17 -14.44 -11.20
CA ALA A 80 -17.22 -14.09 -9.79
C ALA A 80 -16.90 -12.60 -9.53
N LEU A 81 -15.99 -12.01 -10.31
CA LEU A 81 -15.71 -10.57 -10.24
C LEU A 81 -16.92 -9.72 -10.66
N GLU A 82 -17.74 -10.19 -11.59
CA GLU A 82 -18.93 -9.47 -12.08
C GLU A 82 -19.99 -9.27 -10.99
N GLU A 83 -19.93 -9.99 -9.86
CA GLU A 83 -20.82 -9.75 -8.73
C GLU A 83 -20.65 -8.34 -8.18
N ASN A 84 -19.41 -7.86 -8.07
CA ASN A 84 -19.08 -6.59 -7.43
C ASN A 84 -18.53 -5.51 -8.37
N PHE A 85 -18.10 -5.90 -9.57
CA PHE A 85 -17.44 -5.02 -10.54
C PHE A 85 -18.12 -5.08 -11.91
N TYR A 86 -18.05 -3.98 -12.66
CA TYR A 86 -18.23 -4.00 -14.10
C TYR A 86 -16.91 -4.46 -14.73
N VAL A 87 -16.91 -5.66 -15.31
CA VAL A 87 -15.73 -6.26 -15.93
C VAL A 87 -15.77 -5.98 -17.44
N LYS A 88 -14.72 -5.38 -17.98
CA LYS A 88 -14.60 -5.08 -19.40
C LYS A 88 -13.24 -5.52 -19.91
N LYS A 89 -13.22 -6.39 -20.94
CA LYS A 89 -11.98 -6.75 -21.63
C LYS A 89 -11.37 -5.52 -22.28
N GLY A 90 -10.07 -5.33 -22.11
CA GLY A 90 -9.28 -4.25 -22.72
C GLY A 90 -9.11 -4.46 -24.23
N VAL A 91 -8.51 -3.50 -24.88
CA VAL A 91 -8.09 -3.63 -26.28
C VAL A 91 -6.87 -4.56 -26.34
N ALA A 92 -6.87 -5.48 -27.30
CA ALA A 92 -5.78 -6.43 -27.45
C ALA A 92 -4.42 -5.71 -27.61
N GLY A 93 -3.43 -6.11 -26.82
CA GLY A 93 -2.09 -5.51 -26.79
C GLY A 93 -1.98 -4.18 -26.03
N GLU A 94 -3.06 -3.68 -25.45
CA GLU A 94 -3.04 -2.47 -24.63
C GLU A 94 -3.13 -2.79 -23.12
N GLN A 95 -2.25 -2.17 -22.35
CA GLN A 95 -2.25 -2.29 -20.89
C GLN A 95 -3.40 -1.50 -20.26
N VAL A 96 -4.06 -2.09 -19.26
CA VAL A 96 -5.11 -1.42 -18.52
C VAL A 96 -4.53 -0.85 -17.22
N LYS A 97 -4.13 0.43 -17.26
CA LYS A 97 -3.73 1.18 -16.08
C LYS A 97 -4.96 1.86 -15.46
N PRO A 98 -5.22 1.68 -14.15
CA PRO A 98 -6.24 2.44 -13.44
C PRO A 98 -6.00 3.95 -13.54
N THR A 99 -7.06 4.73 -13.77
CA THR A 99 -6.99 6.18 -13.95
C THR A 99 -7.61 6.96 -12.78
N LYS A 100 -8.34 6.27 -11.94
CA LYS A 100 -9.04 6.83 -10.77
C LYS A 100 -9.23 5.76 -9.68
N ALA A 101 -9.57 6.19 -8.49
CA ALA A 101 -9.97 5.30 -7.41
C ALA A 101 -11.16 4.42 -7.81
N HIS A 102 -11.24 3.23 -7.25
CA HIS A 102 -12.25 2.18 -7.48
C HIS A 102 -12.19 1.57 -8.90
N GLU A 103 -11.08 1.79 -9.57
CA GLU A 103 -10.76 1.18 -10.86
C GLU A 103 -9.53 0.28 -10.70
N PHE A 104 -9.58 -0.92 -11.27
CA PHE A 104 -8.47 -1.89 -11.26
C PHE A 104 -8.19 -2.37 -12.67
N GLY A 105 -6.94 -2.71 -12.96
CA GLY A 105 -6.57 -3.50 -14.11
C GLY A 105 -6.30 -4.93 -13.69
N LEU A 106 -6.83 -5.89 -14.41
CA LEU A 106 -6.55 -7.31 -14.22
C LEU A 106 -5.86 -7.83 -15.49
N TYR A 107 -4.68 -8.44 -15.30
CA TYR A 107 -4.00 -9.17 -16.36
C TYR A 107 -4.08 -10.67 -16.07
N ILE A 108 -4.64 -11.43 -16.98
CA ILE A 108 -4.86 -12.86 -16.85
C ILE A 108 -4.92 -13.49 -18.25
N ASP A 109 -4.29 -14.65 -18.42
CA ASP A 109 -4.30 -15.43 -19.67
C ASP A 109 -3.99 -14.59 -20.94
N GLY A 110 -2.97 -13.70 -20.82
CA GLY A 110 -2.53 -12.85 -21.94
C GLY A 110 -3.40 -11.63 -22.22
N ASP A 111 -4.49 -11.43 -21.49
CA ASP A 111 -5.45 -10.35 -21.72
C ASP A 111 -5.55 -9.39 -20.52
N TRP A 112 -5.75 -8.11 -20.81
CA TRP A 112 -6.08 -7.11 -19.82
C TRP A 112 -7.60 -6.91 -19.72
N TYR A 113 -8.08 -6.75 -18.48
CA TYR A 113 -9.46 -6.40 -18.15
C TYR A 113 -9.49 -5.17 -17.26
N ARG A 114 -10.46 -4.29 -17.47
CA ARG A 114 -10.78 -3.17 -16.59
C ARG A 114 -11.89 -3.58 -15.65
N LEU A 115 -11.65 -3.41 -14.36
CA LEU A 115 -12.64 -3.64 -13.31
C LEU A 115 -13.04 -2.30 -12.73
N ASN A 116 -14.31 -1.94 -12.79
CA ASN A 116 -14.84 -0.77 -12.10
C ASN A 116 -15.80 -1.22 -11.00
N LEU A 117 -15.55 -0.80 -9.77
CA LEU A 117 -16.45 -1.09 -8.66
C LEU A 117 -17.86 -0.59 -8.99
N LYS A 118 -18.89 -1.40 -8.74
CA LYS A 118 -20.29 -1.03 -8.98
C LYS A 118 -20.69 0.19 -8.14
N LEU A 119 -21.49 1.09 -8.72
CA LEU A 119 -21.81 2.39 -8.10
C LEU A 119 -22.56 2.23 -6.77
N GLU A 120 -23.43 1.25 -6.66
CA GLU A 120 -24.16 0.95 -5.43
C GLU A 120 -23.21 0.55 -4.28
N ILE A 121 -22.16 -0.22 -4.59
CA ILE A 121 -21.13 -0.59 -3.61
C ILE A 121 -20.28 0.64 -3.28
N ALA A 122 -19.80 1.36 -4.29
CA ALA A 122 -19.00 2.56 -4.09
C ALA A 122 -19.73 3.61 -3.22
N SER A 123 -21.04 3.78 -3.41
CA SER A 123 -21.86 4.68 -2.60
C SER A 123 -22.02 4.21 -1.15
N SER A 124 -22.04 2.91 -0.90
CA SER A 124 -22.13 2.34 0.44
C SER A 124 -20.82 2.43 1.24
N LEU A 125 -19.70 2.70 0.57
CA LEU A 125 -18.40 2.87 1.22
C LEU A 125 -18.21 4.23 1.90
N GLN A 126 -19.15 5.16 1.77
CA GLN A 126 -19.14 6.45 2.47
C GLN A 126 -19.43 6.24 3.96
N THR A 127 -18.43 5.73 4.66
CA THR A 127 -18.52 5.41 6.09
C THR A 127 -17.50 6.25 6.88
N GLU A 128 -17.66 6.24 8.19
CA GLU A 128 -16.67 6.82 9.13
C GLU A 128 -15.30 6.11 9.07
N ASP A 129 -15.22 4.92 8.47
CA ASP A 129 -13.99 4.18 8.27
C ASP A 129 -13.22 4.66 7.03
N ALA A 130 -12.23 5.51 7.27
CA ALA A 130 -11.37 6.05 6.19
C ALA A 130 -10.60 4.96 5.43
N THR A 131 -10.35 3.78 6.04
CA THR A 131 -9.62 2.68 5.39
C THR A 131 -10.50 1.90 4.43
N ALA A 132 -11.80 1.79 4.70
CA ALA A 132 -12.75 1.01 3.89
C ALA A 132 -12.90 1.54 2.45
N THR A 133 -12.62 2.83 2.24
CA THR A 133 -12.70 3.48 0.91
C THR A 133 -11.45 3.29 0.05
N LEU A 134 -10.38 2.72 0.61
CA LEU A 134 -9.13 2.52 -0.10
C LEU A 134 -9.23 1.33 -1.08
N ASP A 135 -8.68 1.48 -2.28
CA ASP A 135 -8.68 0.41 -3.29
C ASP A 135 -8.09 -0.91 -2.79
N VAL A 136 -7.06 -0.83 -1.95
CA VAL A 136 -6.47 -2.03 -1.32
C VAL A 136 -7.40 -2.74 -0.35
N ALA A 137 -8.27 -2.00 0.35
CA ALA A 137 -9.29 -2.58 1.23
C ALA A 137 -10.47 -3.14 0.42
N ILE A 138 -10.89 -2.43 -0.63
CA ILE A 138 -11.91 -2.88 -1.59
C ILE A 138 -11.48 -4.19 -2.25
N MET A 139 -10.25 -4.25 -2.76
CA MET A 139 -9.69 -5.47 -3.35
C MET A 139 -9.66 -6.62 -2.32
N GLN A 140 -9.25 -6.35 -1.08
CA GLN A 140 -9.26 -7.36 -0.01
C GLN A 140 -10.66 -7.89 0.24
N LYS A 141 -11.64 -6.99 0.37
CA LYS A 141 -13.02 -7.32 0.76
C LYS A 141 -13.80 -8.02 -0.35
N TYR A 142 -13.58 -7.66 -1.62
CA TYR A 142 -14.42 -8.09 -2.73
C TYR A 142 -13.73 -9.03 -3.72
N ILE A 143 -12.39 -9.18 -3.65
CA ILE A 143 -11.65 -10.10 -4.54
C ILE A 143 -10.87 -11.12 -3.72
N LEU A 144 -9.91 -10.66 -2.89
CA LEU A 144 -8.93 -11.56 -2.29
C LEU A 144 -9.55 -12.52 -1.27
N SER A 145 -10.39 -12.02 -0.35
CA SER A 145 -11.02 -12.88 0.66
C SER A 145 -12.12 -13.77 0.08
N PRO A 146 -13.17 -13.24 -0.60
CA PRO A 146 -14.31 -14.05 -0.98
C PRO A 146 -14.03 -14.99 -2.16
N ILE A 147 -13.23 -14.58 -3.14
CA ILE A 147 -13.02 -15.35 -4.37
C ILE A 147 -11.75 -16.22 -4.24
N LEU A 148 -10.65 -15.62 -3.77
CA LEU A 148 -9.35 -16.27 -3.74
C LEU A 148 -9.01 -16.91 -2.39
N ASN A 149 -9.86 -16.72 -1.37
CA ASN A 149 -9.63 -17.20 0.00
C ASN A 149 -8.29 -16.74 0.60
N ILE A 150 -7.84 -15.53 0.21
CA ILE A 150 -6.65 -14.86 0.75
C ILE A 150 -7.11 -13.87 1.82
N HIS A 151 -7.02 -14.26 3.09
CA HIS A 151 -7.52 -13.45 4.21
C HIS A 151 -6.48 -12.48 4.78
N ASP A 152 -5.19 -12.82 4.73
CA ASP A 152 -4.09 -11.94 5.16
C ASP A 152 -2.97 -11.91 4.12
N GLN A 153 -2.89 -10.81 3.37
CA GLN A 153 -1.87 -10.59 2.34
C GLN A 153 -0.43 -10.62 2.87
N ARG A 154 -0.19 -10.51 4.19
CA ARG A 154 1.17 -10.51 4.77
C ARG A 154 1.74 -11.89 4.93
N THR A 155 0.88 -12.89 5.10
CA THR A 155 1.26 -14.26 5.46
C THR A 155 0.91 -15.27 4.38
N ASP A 156 -0.02 -14.97 3.48
CA ASP A 156 -0.38 -15.87 2.39
C ASP A 156 0.70 -15.87 1.31
N ASN A 157 1.24 -17.05 1.00
CA ASN A 157 2.31 -17.22 0.02
C ASN A 157 1.82 -17.29 -1.43
N ARG A 158 0.50 -17.21 -1.67
CA ARG A 158 -0.11 -17.21 -3.01
C ARG A 158 -0.20 -15.80 -3.60
N ILE A 159 0.03 -14.77 -2.80
CA ILE A 159 0.07 -13.37 -3.25
C ILE A 159 1.46 -12.79 -3.10
N ASP A 160 1.91 -12.02 -4.08
CA ASP A 160 3.14 -11.24 -4.03
C ASP A 160 2.90 -9.82 -4.57
N PHE A 161 3.90 -8.95 -4.49
CA PHE A 161 3.73 -7.51 -4.67
C PHE A 161 4.74 -6.95 -5.69
N VAL A 162 4.25 -6.04 -6.53
CA VAL A 162 5.08 -5.33 -7.53
C VAL A 162 4.87 -3.83 -7.38
N GLY A 163 5.92 -3.11 -6.96
CA GLY A 163 5.87 -1.64 -6.88
C GLY A 163 5.73 -1.00 -8.24
N GLY A 164 4.89 0.04 -8.34
CA GLY A 164 4.55 0.73 -9.58
C GLY A 164 5.73 1.34 -10.33
N VAL A 165 6.87 1.53 -9.66
CA VAL A 165 8.13 1.93 -10.30
C VAL A 165 8.57 1.00 -11.44
N ARG A 166 8.13 -0.27 -11.41
CA ARG A 166 8.46 -1.28 -12.44
C ARG A 166 7.52 -1.26 -13.65
N GLY A 167 6.41 -0.54 -13.55
CA GLY A 167 5.39 -0.46 -14.60
C GLY A 167 4.56 -1.74 -14.76
N LEU A 168 3.55 -1.69 -15.64
CA LEU A 168 2.65 -2.82 -15.88
C LEU A 168 3.31 -3.94 -16.68
N SER A 169 4.31 -3.64 -17.51
CA SER A 169 5.07 -4.65 -18.27
C SER A 169 5.78 -5.67 -17.37
N GLU A 170 6.11 -5.30 -16.13
CA GLU A 170 6.65 -6.26 -15.16
C GLU A 170 5.58 -7.25 -14.70
N LEU A 171 4.32 -6.83 -14.64
CA LEU A 171 3.20 -7.72 -14.33
C LEU A 171 3.03 -8.76 -15.44
N GLU A 172 2.93 -8.30 -16.70
CA GLU A 172 2.87 -9.17 -17.87
C GLU A 172 4.02 -10.17 -17.88
N ARG A 173 5.25 -9.67 -17.78
CA ARG A 173 6.45 -10.53 -17.79
C ARG A 173 6.42 -11.64 -16.74
N ARG A 174 5.87 -11.37 -15.54
CA ARG A 174 5.79 -12.36 -14.47
C ARG A 174 4.68 -13.39 -14.68
N ILE A 175 3.57 -12.97 -15.25
CA ILE A 175 2.46 -13.88 -15.55
C ILE A 175 2.85 -14.76 -16.75
N ASP A 176 3.32 -14.16 -17.84
CA ASP A 176 3.70 -14.87 -19.07
C ASP A 176 4.91 -15.80 -18.84
N GLY A 177 5.75 -15.47 -17.87
CA GLY A 177 6.87 -16.31 -17.43
C GLY A 177 6.47 -17.58 -16.66
N GLY A 178 5.18 -17.81 -16.38
CA GLY A 178 4.64 -19.06 -15.84
C GLY A 178 4.79 -19.24 -14.34
N GLY A 179 5.06 -18.19 -13.58
CA GLY A 179 5.15 -18.29 -12.10
C GLY A 179 3.89 -17.86 -11.35
N TYR A 180 2.95 -17.22 -12.06
CA TYR A 180 1.74 -16.61 -11.50
C TYR A 180 0.59 -16.72 -12.49
N ALA A 181 -0.64 -16.80 -11.97
CA ALA A 181 -1.85 -16.94 -12.77
C ALA A 181 -2.47 -15.60 -13.17
N ALA A 182 -2.37 -14.57 -12.32
CA ALA A 182 -2.97 -13.27 -12.60
C ALA A 182 -2.24 -12.13 -11.92
N ALA A 183 -2.43 -10.91 -12.41
CA ALA A 183 -1.95 -9.68 -11.79
C ALA A 183 -3.09 -8.66 -11.68
N ILE A 184 -3.12 -7.93 -10.55
CA ILE A 184 -4.07 -6.84 -10.32
C ILE A 184 -3.28 -5.55 -10.16
N SER A 185 -3.48 -4.60 -11.09
CA SER A 185 -3.00 -3.24 -10.96
C SER A 185 -4.02 -2.38 -10.23
N VAL A 186 -3.54 -1.52 -9.34
CA VAL A 186 -4.37 -0.65 -8.50
C VAL A 186 -4.08 0.82 -8.81
N TYR A 187 -5.04 1.69 -8.53
CA TYR A 187 -4.79 3.12 -8.52
C TYR A 187 -3.93 3.50 -7.31
N ALA A 188 -2.95 4.38 -7.49
CA ALA A 188 -2.09 4.81 -6.40
C ALA A 188 -2.91 5.53 -5.32
N THR A 189 -2.73 5.15 -4.06
CA THR A 189 -3.36 5.84 -2.94
C THR A 189 -2.94 7.31 -2.91
N SER A 190 -3.88 8.23 -2.80
CA SER A 190 -3.56 9.66 -2.73
C SER A 190 -2.97 10.04 -1.37
N ILE A 191 -2.20 11.14 -1.35
CA ILE A 191 -1.65 11.68 -0.11
C ILE A 191 -2.76 12.10 0.86
N GLU A 192 -3.85 12.66 0.34
CA GLU A 192 -5.01 13.08 1.12
C GLU A 192 -5.70 11.89 1.79
N SER A 193 -5.80 10.77 1.10
CA SER A 193 -6.36 9.52 1.67
C SER A 193 -5.47 9.00 2.80
N LEU A 194 -4.15 9.05 2.64
CA LEU A 194 -3.20 8.65 3.69
C LEU A 194 -3.32 9.55 4.92
N LEU A 195 -3.34 10.87 4.74
CA LEU A 195 -3.47 11.83 5.83
C LEU A 195 -4.80 11.60 6.57
N ARG A 196 -5.91 11.42 5.86
CA ARG A 196 -7.23 11.14 6.45
C ARG A 196 -7.24 9.87 7.31
N VAL A 197 -6.59 8.79 6.85
CA VAL A 197 -6.47 7.55 7.64
C VAL A 197 -5.66 7.81 8.91
N ALA A 198 -4.54 8.54 8.81
CA ALA A 198 -3.70 8.86 9.96
C ALA A 198 -4.44 9.77 10.97
N ASP A 199 -5.14 10.80 10.50
CA ASP A 199 -5.90 11.73 11.35
C ASP A 199 -7.09 11.04 12.05
N SER A 200 -7.62 9.97 11.45
CA SER A 200 -8.65 9.12 12.07
C SER A 200 -8.07 8.11 13.08
N ASN A 201 -6.76 8.16 13.39
CA ASN A 201 -6.05 7.18 14.23
C ASN A 201 -6.17 5.73 13.72
N GLN A 202 -6.38 5.56 12.42
CA GLN A 202 -6.46 4.26 11.77
C GLN A 202 -5.10 3.88 11.16
N VAL A 203 -4.92 2.62 10.84
CA VAL A 203 -3.69 2.09 10.26
C VAL A 203 -3.94 1.70 8.81
N MET A 204 -3.08 2.18 7.90
CA MET A 204 -3.13 1.79 6.50
C MET A 204 -3.04 0.27 6.34
N PRO A 205 -3.85 -0.34 5.46
CA PRO A 205 -3.69 -1.74 5.11
C PRO A 205 -2.26 -2.04 4.61
N PRO A 206 -1.77 -3.27 4.74
CA PRO A 206 -0.42 -3.62 4.31
C PRO A 206 -0.24 -3.37 2.81
N LYS A 207 0.95 -2.90 2.43
CA LYS A 207 1.31 -2.68 1.02
C LYS A 207 0.34 -1.76 0.27
N SER A 208 -0.13 -0.70 0.92
CA SER A 208 -1.03 0.31 0.33
C SER A 208 -0.30 1.38 -0.43
N THR A 209 0.95 1.68 -0.07
CA THR A 209 1.70 2.82 -0.59
C THR A 209 3.13 2.43 -0.95
N TRP A 210 3.62 2.97 -2.05
CA TRP A 210 5.03 2.95 -2.43
C TRP A 210 5.51 4.39 -2.56
N PHE A 211 6.25 4.87 -1.57
CA PHE A 211 6.77 6.24 -1.57
C PHE A 211 8.02 6.40 -2.43
N GLU A 212 8.06 7.49 -3.21
CA GLU A 212 9.24 7.97 -3.92
C GLU A 212 9.47 9.47 -3.60
N PRO A 213 10.74 9.90 -3.47
CA PRO A 213 11.97 9.12 -3.61
C PRO A 213 12.25 8.24 -2.39
N LYS A 214 12.90 7.10 -2.60
CA LYS A 214 13.42 6.27 -1.50
C LYS A 214 14.70 6.86 -0.94
N LEU A 215 14.80 6.90 0.39
CA LEU A 215 16.00 7.36 1.07
C LEU A 215 17.15 6.35 0.87
N LYS A 216 18.33 6.87 0.60
CA LYS A 216 19.55 6.06 0.60
C LYS A 216 19.97 5.78 2.03
N SER A 217 20.20 4.51 2.37
CA SER A 217 20.68 4.10 3.67
C SER A 217 22.19 4.32 3.81
N GLY A 218 22.66 4.61 5.03
CA GLY A 218 24.08 4.66 5.36
C GLY A 218 24.80 5.97 5.02
N LEU A 219 24.11 6.99 4.48
CA LEU A 219 24.73 8.31 4.25
C LEU A 219 24.97 9.07 5.55
N ILE A 220 24.04 8.91 6.50
CA ILE A 220 24.11 9.52 7.84
C ILE A 220 23.73 8.42 8.83
N THR A 221 24.44 8.37 9.96
CA THR A 221 24.21 7.40 11.04
C THR A 221 24.02 8.15 12.36
N HIS A 222 22.98 7.81 13.10
CA HIS A 222 22.77 8.26 14.46
C HIS A 222 23.26 7.16 15.42
N LEU A 223 24.27 7.48 16.24
CA LEU A 223 24.80 6.57 17.23
C LEU A 223 23.96 6.65 18.51
N LEU A 224 23.76 5.50 19.15
CA LEU A 224 23.10 5.38 20.46
C LEU A 224 24.21 5.12 21.51
N ASP A 225 24.39 6.07 22.42
CA ASP A 225 25.33 5.97 23.53
C ASP A 225 24.65 5.40 24.79
#